data_04eb846a10ab31eeaa20b1edea0bc9ed
#
_entry.id   04eb846a10ab31eeaa20b1edea0bc9ed
#
_cell.length_a   1.000
_cell.length_b   1.000
_cell.length_c   1.000
_cell.angle_alpha   90.00
_cell.angle_beta   90.00
_cell.angle_gamma   90.00
#
_symmetry.space_group_name_H-M   'P 1'
#
loop_
_entity.id
_entity.type
_entity.pdbx_description
1 polymer ?
#
loop_
_entity_poly.entity_id
_entity_poly.type
_entity_poly.pdbx_seq_one_letter_code
_entity_poly.pdbx_strand_id
1 'polypeptide(L)'
;MKRILLLSFLISLIASDMNAQAKRYIFMEHFTNTYCGICGARNPSFYSLLTKYEGNYHHMTVHPSFPYTACTLYQANKTENSLRANYYAINSTPTLVIHGTSKKSLSSVNAAVLDAELNKTSPVQVVVKETGSS
;
A
#
# COMPACT_ATOMS: atom_id res chain seq x y z
N MET A 1 41.90 31.84 13.59
CA MET A 1 41.77 30.46 14.02
C MET A 1 40.42 30.19 14.72
N LYS A 2 40.02 30.94 15.76
CA LYS A 2 38.72 30.73 16.46
C LYS A 2 37.48 30.84 15.54
N ARG A 3 37.46 31.72 14.55
CA ARG A 3 36.32 31.89 13.61
C ARG A 3 36.19 30.72 12.65
N ILE A 4 37.28 30.08 12.24
CA ILE A 4 37.28 28.91 11.36
C ILE A 4 36.78 27.69 12.12
N LEU A 5 37.16 27.51 13.37
CA LEU A 5 36.66 26.44 14.22
C LEU A 5 35.15 26.55 14.50
N LEU A 6 34.63 27.77 14.69
CA LEU A 6 33.20 28.00 14.86
C LEU A 6 32.41 27.68 13.58
N LEU A 7 32.97 28.04 12.40
CA LEU A 7 32.32 27.73 11.11
C LEU A 7 32.29 26.22 10.84
N SER A 8 33.38 25.50 11.13
CA SER A 8 33.44 24.04 10.95
C SER A 8 32.49 23.31 11.91
N PHE A 9 32.30 23.78 13.13
CA PHE A 9 31.35 23.24 14.09
C PHE A 9 29.91 23.49 13.66
N LEU A 10 29.60 24.66 13.09
CA LEU A 10 28.26 24.99 12.58
C LEU A 10 27.89 24.13 11.35
N ILE A 11 28.85 23.88 10.46
CA ILE A 11 28.65 23.00 9.29
C ILE A 11 28.42 21.54 9.71
N SER A 12 29.10 21.08 10.77
CA SER A 12 28.93 19.74 11.33
C SER A 12 27.55 19.51 11.93
N LEU A 13 26.93 20.54 12.50
CA LEU A 13 25.57 20.47 13.06
C LEU A 13 24.49 20.36 11.97
N ILE A 14 24.71 20.95 10.81
CA ILE A 14 23.76 20.90 9.68
C ILE A 14 23.82 19.54 8.95
N ALA A 15 24.97 18.85 8.99
CA ALA A 15 25.14 17.55 8.35
C ALA A 15 24.45 16.39 9.07
N SER A 16 23.96 16.58 10.29
CA SER A 16 23.37 15.52 11.12
C SER A 16 21.95 15.13 10.68
N ASP A 17 21.24 15.96 9.92
CA ASP A 17 19.85 15.70 9.50
C ASP A 17 19.71 15.11 8.10
N MET A 18 20.84 14.79 7.42
CA MET A 18 20.80 14.02 6.17
C MET A 18 20.54 12.52 6.43
N ASN A 19 19.53 12.20 7.20
CA ASN A 19 19.00 10.84 7.23
C ASN A 19 18.45 10.54 5.84
N ALA A 20 19.10 9.63 5.13
CA ALA A 20 18.61 9.11 3.87
C ALA A 20 17.22 8.52 4.14
N GLN A 21 16.18 9.23 3.71
CA GLN A 21 14.81 8.79 3.89
C GLN A 21 14.61 7.49 3.11
N ALA A 22 14.08 6.48 3.79
CA ALA A 22 13.85 5.19 3.16
C ALA A 22 12.80 5.30 2.04
N LYS A 23 13.02 4.56 0.97
CA LYS A 23 12.04 4.46 -0.13
C LYS A 23 10.71 4.00 0.43
N ARG A 24 9.64 4.72 0.11
CA ARG A 24 8.29 4.34 0.45
C ARG A 24 7.69 3.49 -0.66
N TYR A 25 7.07 2.38 -0.30
CA TYR A 25 6.25 1.56 -1.19
C TYR A 25 4.78 1.78 -0.86
N ILE A 26 3.92 1.81 -1.88
CA ILE A 26 2.48 1.88 -1.65
C ILE A 26 1.99 0.48 -1.26
N PHE A 27 1.50 0.30 -0.05
CA PHE A 27 0.86 -0.95 0.36
C PHE A 27 -0.65 -0.84 0.16
N MET A 28 -1.22 -1.77 -0.60
CA MET A 28 -2.63 -1.76 -0.99
C MET A 28 -3.30 -3.09 -0.69
N GLU A 29 -4.43 -3.02 -0.01
CA GLU A 29 -5.34 -4.13 0.22
C GLU A 29 -6.61 -3.90 -0.60
N HIS A 30 -6.84 -4.75 -1.58
CA HIS A 30 -7.92 -4.64 -2.55
C HIS A 30 -9.01 -5.66 -2.24
N PHE A 31 -10.12 -5.17 -1.71
CA PHE A 31 -11.32 -5.94 -1.42
C PHE A 31 -12.14 -6.11 -2.68
N THR A 32 -12.19 -7.34 -3.20
CA THR A 32 -12.83 -7.69 -4.46
C THR A 32 -13.52 -9.06 -4.34
N ASN A 33 -14.35 -9.43 -5.32
CA ASN A 33 -15.08 -10.69 -5.26
C ASN A 33 -15.24 -11.23 -6.69
N THR A 34 -15.01 -12.53 -6.88
CA THR A 34 -14.98 -13.15 -8.21
C THR A 34 -16.31 -13.13 -8.96
N TYR A 35 -17.44 -13.00 -8.24
CA TYR A 35 -18.78 -12.90 -8.82
C TYR A 35 -19.27 -11.45 -8.91
N CYS A 36 -18.50 -10.48 -8.42
CA CYS A 36 -18.89 -9.07 -8.41
C CYS A 36 -18.74 -8.46 -9.82
N GLY A 37 -19.81 -8.20 -10.50
CA GLY A 37 -19.81 -7.61 -11.84
C GLY A 37 -19.12 -6.23 -11.90
N ILE A 38 -19.29 -5.38 -10.88
CA ILE A 38 -18.61 -4.08 -10.79
C ILE A 38 -17.10 -4.27 -10.61
N CYS A 39 -16.68 -5.31 -9.87
CA CYS A 39 -15.26 -5.65 -9.75
C CYS A 39 -14.69 -6.07 -11.11
N GLY A 40 -15.39 -6.95 -11.84
CA GLY A 40 -15.00 -7.36 -13.18
C GLY A 40 -14.86 -6.19 -14.15
N ALA A 41 -15.72 -5.18 -14.05
CA ALA A 41 -15.67 -4.00 -14.90
C ALA A 41 -14.53 -3.01 -14.54
N ARG A 42 -14.14 -2.92 -13.26
CA ARG A 42 -13.20 -1.88 -12.77
C ARG A 42 -11.79 -2.38 -12.51
N ASN A 43 -11.62 -3.64 -12.13
CA ASN A 43 -10.32 -4.21 -11.81
C ASN A 43 -9.32 -4.11 -12.98
N PRO A 44 -9.70 -4.37 -14.25
CA PRO A 44 -8.76 -4.28 -15.37
C PRO A 44 -8.10 -2.91 -15.52
N SER A 45 -8.88 -1.83 -15.40
CA SER A 45 -8.33 -0.47 -15.48
C SER A 45 -7.43 -0.13 -14.30
N PHE A 46 -7.76 -0.62 -13.11
CA PHE A 46 -6.92 -0.45 -11.93
C PHE A 46 -5.60 -1.22 -12.08
N TYR A 47 -5.62 -2.47 -12.55
CA TYR A 47 -4.40 -3.22 -12.79
C TYR A 47 -3.55 -2.58 -13.89
N SER A 48 -4.17 -2.07 -14.95
CA SER A 48 -3.47 -1.30 -15.98
C SER A 48 -2.83 -0.02 -15.42
N LEU A 49 -3.45 0.63 -14.44
CA LEU A 49 -2.83 1.75 -13.74
C LEU A 49 -1.59 1.29 -12.96
N LEU A 50 -1.67 0.16 -12.26
CA LEU A 50 -0.58 -0.35 -11.43
C LEU A 50 0.68 -0.71 -12.23
N THR A 51 0.56 -1.08 -13.52
CA THR A 51 1.75 -1.38 -14.34
C THR A 51 2.73 -0.21 -14.44
N LYS A 52 2.23 1.03 -14.31
CA LYS A 52 3.07 2.24 -14.30
C LYS A 52 3.87 2.41 -13.00
N TYR A 53 3.54 1.64 -11.99
CA TYR A 53 4.10 1.75 -10.63
C TYR A 53 4.87 0.50 -10.20
N GLU A 54 5.19 -0.40 -11.13
CA GLU A 54 5.94 -1.63 -10.85
C GLU A 54 7.22 -1.34 -10.05
N GLY A 55 7.48 -2.18 -9.05
CA GLY A 55 8.60 -1.99 -8.12
C GLY A 55 8.42 -0.86 -7.10
N ASN A 56 7.24 -0.21 -7.05
CA ASN A 56 6.93 0.87 -6.11
C ASN A 56 5.69 0.57 -5.24
N TYR A 57 5.09 -0.59 -5.36
CA TYR A 57 3.93 -0.97 -4.55
C TYR A 57 3.98 -2.45 -4.14
N HIS A 58 3.21 -2.76 -3.11
CA HIS A 58 2.78 -4.10 -2.74
C HIS A 58 1.25 -4.14 -2.77
N HIS A 59 0.70 -5.14 -3.44
CA HIS A 59 -0.73 -5.28 -3.62
C HIS A 59 -1.17 -6.68 -3.23
N MET A 60 -2.18 -6.77 -2.37
CA MET A 60 -2.84 -8.01 -2.00
C MET A 60 -4.35 -7.89 -2.21
N THR A 61 -4.99 -8.99 -2.59
CA THR A 61 -6.44 -9.08 -2.70
C THR A 61 -7.04 -9.79 -1.50
N VAL A 62 -8.16 -9.26 -1.02
CA VAL A 62 -8.99 -9.84 0.02
C VAL A 62 -10.39 -10.08 -0.57
N HIS A 63 -10.93 -11.27 -0.35
CA HIS A 63 -12.20 -11.67 -0.95
C HIS A 63 -13.29 -11.83 0.11
N PRO A 64 -14.04 -10.78 0.48
CA PRO A 64 -15.11 -10.87 1.47
C PRO A 64 -16.30 -11.71 0.96
N SER A 65 -17.18 -12.11 1.89
CA SER A 65 -18.38 -12.89 1.60
C SER A 65 -19.42 -12.16 0.75
N PHE A 66 -19.27 -10.86 0.58
CA PHE A 66 -20.19 -10.02 -0.19
C PHE A 66 -19.54 -9.51 -1.47
N PRO A 67 -20.31 -9.17 -2.49
CA PRO A 67 -21.76 -9.34 -2.60
C PRO A 67 -22.21 -10.80 -2.75
N TYR A 68 -21.28 -11.74 -2.97
CA TYR A 68 -21.62 -13.15 -3.20
C TYR A 68 -20.74 -14.08 -2.37
N THR A 69 -21.39 -14.85 -1.49
CA THR A 69 -20.72 -15.85 -0.65
C THR A 69 -20.12 -17.02 -1.45
N ALA A 70 -20.64 -17.26 -2.67
CA ALA A 70 -20.16 -18.30 -3.58
C ALA A 70 -18.77 -18.00 -4.16
N CYS A 71 -18.19 -16.81 -3.90
CA CYS A 71 -16.84 -16.46 -4.34
C CYS A 71 -15.83 -17.54 -3.95
N THR A 72 -15.20 -18.16 -4.93
CA THR A 72 -14.28 -19.29 -4.75
C THR A 72 -13.12 -18.95 -3.82
N LEU A 73 -12.55 -17.74 -3.98
CA LEU A 73 -11.45 -17.27 -3.14
C LEU A 73 -11.89 -16.93 -1.71
N TYR A 74 -13.14 -16.48 -1.52
CA TYR A 74 -13.72 -16.39 -0.19
C TYR A 74 -13.88 -17.77 0.44
N GLN A 75 -14.42 -18.74 -0.31
CA GLN A 75 -14.66 -20.10 0.19
C GLN A 75 -13.34 -20.80 0.60
N ALA A 76 -12.25 -20.52 -0.11
CA ALA A 76 -10.93 -21.10 0.18
C ALA A 76 -10.33 -20.63 1.52
N ASN A 77 -10.68 -19.41 1.99
CA ASN A 77 -10.18 -18.86 3.25
C ASN A 77 -11.19 -17.88 3.88
N LYS A 78 -12.30 -18.42 4.37
CA LYS A 78 -13.42 -17.63 4.93
C LYS A 78 -13.00 -16.78 6.13
N THR A 79 -12.24 -17.40 7.03
CA THR A 79 -11.87 -16.78 8.30
C THR A 79 -11.04 -15.53 8.07
N GLU A 80 -9.92 -15.63 7.37
CA GLU A 80 -9.00 -14.52 7.17
C GLU A 80 -9.63 -13.41 6.31
N ASN A 81 -10.35 -13.79 5.24
CA ASN A 81 -11.05 -12.83 4.40
C ASN A 81 -12.13 -12.04 5.20
N SER A 82 -12.86 -12.74 6.07
CA SER A 82 -13.88 -12.09 6.91
C SER A 82 -13.26 -11.21 7.98
N LEU A 83 -12.23 -11.70 8.68
CA LEU A 83 -11.53 -10.93 9.71
C LEU A 83 -10.94 -9.64 9.12
N ARG A 84 -10.31 -9.74 7.94
CA ARG A 84 -9.70 -8.57 7.30
C ARG A 84 -10.75 -7.57 6.81
N ALA A 85 -11.86 -8.03 6.24
CA ALA A 85 -12.96 -7.16 5.83
C ALA A 85 -13.62 -6.47 7.02
N ASN A 86 -13.83 -7.19 8.12
CA ASN A 86 -14.41 -6.65 9.35
C ASN A 86 -13.49 -5.62 10.02
N TYR A 87 -12.17 -5.90 10.05
CA TYR A 87 -11.18 -4.99 10.63
C TYR A 87 -11.27 -3.58 10.03
N TYR A 88 -11.45 -3.49 8.72
CA TYR A 88 -11.61 -2.20 8.03
C TYR A 88 -13.06 -1.75 7.87
N ALA A 89 -14.04 -2.48 8.42
CA ALA A 89 -15.45 -2.22 8.21
C ALA A 89 -15.78 -2.05 6.71
N ILE A 90 -15.31 -3.01 5.89
CA ILE A 90 -15.59 -3.04 4.45
C ILE A 90 -17.02 -3.58 4.27
N ASN A 91 -17.85 -2.83 3.54
CA ASN A 91 -19.23 -3.15 3.27
C ASN A 91 -19.58 -3.22 1.78
N SER A 92 -18.62 -2.98 0.90
CA SER A 92 -18.79 -3.02 -0.56
C SER A 92 -17.53 -3.39 -1.28
N THR A 93 -17.66 -3.95 -2.48
CA THR A 93 -16.55 -4.24 -3.41
C THR A 93 -16.82 -3.63 -4.77
N PRO A 94 -15.81 -3.17 -5.51
CA PRO A 94 -14.41 -3.13 -5.13
C PRO A 94 -14.07 -1.94 -4.22
N THR A 95 -13.32 -2.19 -3.15
CA THR A 95 -12.81 -1.16 -2.23
C THR A 95 -11.31 -1.35 -2.07
N LEU A 96 -10.55 -0.26 -2.00
CA LEU A 96 -9.11 -0.27 -1.75
C LEU A 96 -8.81 0.36 -0.39
N VAL A 97 -7.93 -0.28 0.39
CA VAL A 97 -7.34 0.31 1.60
C VAL A 97 -5.87 0.53 1.35
N ILE A 98 -5.42 1.79 1.45
CA ILE A 98 -4.02 2.17 1.23
C ILE A 98 -3.37 2.39 2.60
N HIS A 99 -2.23 1.74 2.83
CA HIS A 99 -1.43 1.80 4.06
C HIS A 99 -2.24 1.49 5.35
N GLY A 100 -3.28 0.68 5.24
CA GLY A 100 -4.11 0.31 6.39
C GLY A 100 -5.01 1.42 6.94
N THR A 101 -5.00 2.62 6.37
CA THR A 101 -5.69 3.79 6.93
C THR A 101 -6.61 4.50 5.95
N SER A 102 -6.27 4.54 4.68
CA SER A 102 -7.04 5.27 3.66
C SER A 102 -7.94 4.35 2.87
N LYS A 103 -9.23 4.30 3.22
CA LYS A 103 -10.26 3.54 2.49
C LYS A 103 -10.79 4.36 1.32
N LYS A 104 -10.79 3.78 0.12
CA LYS A 104 -11.21 4.41 -1.13
C LYS A 104 -12.06 3.48 -1.98
N SER A 105 -13.05 4.03 -2.68
CA SER A 105 -13.66 3.33 -3.81
C SER A 105 -12.60 3.13 -4.90
N LEU A 106 -12.58 1.97 -5.56
CA LEU A 106 -11.60 1.71 -6.61
C LEU A 106 -11.68 2.74 -7.75
N SER A 107 -12.88 3.28 -8.04
CA SER A 107 -13.08 4.31 -9.06
C SER A 107 -12.45 5.67 -8.72
N SER A 108 -12.14 5.93 -7.45
CA SER A 108 -11.48 7.17 -7.02
C SER A 108 -9.95 7.07 -7.00
N VAL A 109 -9.40 5.88 -7.30
CA VAL A 109 -7.96 5.67 -7.34
C VAL A 109 -7.43 5.94 -8.74
N ASN A 110 -6.53 6.90 -8.84
CA ASN A 110 -5.90 7.34 -10.08
C ASN A 110 -4.41 7.64 -9.85
N ALA A 111 -3.69 8.03 -10.90
CA ALA A 111 -2.27 8.34 -10.81
C ALA A 111 -1.96 9.39 -9.72
N ALA A 112 -2.73 10.47 -9.63
CA ALA A 112 -2.48 11.52 -8.64
C ALA A 112 -2.56 10.99 -7.19
N VAL A 113 -3.45 10.03 -6.91
CA VAL A 113 -3.55 9.38 -5.59
C VAL A 113 -2.28 8.56 -5.29
N LEU A 114 -1.79 7.80 -6.26
CA LEU A 114 -0.60 6.95 -6.09
C LEU A 114 0.67 7.79 -6.00
N ASP A 115 0.81 8.81 -6.85
CA ASP A 115 1.93 9.75 -6.82
C ASP A 115 2.02 10.47 -5.46
N ALA A 116 0.87 10.91 -4.93
CA ALA A 116 0.81 11.55 -3.62
C ALA A 116 1.26 10.62 -2.49
N GLU A 117 1.04 9.29 -2.60
CA GLU A 117 1.54 8.33 -1.61
C GLU A 117 3.05 8.07 -1.76
N LEU A 118 3.58 8.02 -2.98
CA LEU A 118 5.01 7.85 -3.23
C LEU A 118 5.85 9.07 -2.83
N ASN A 119 5.28 10.26 -2.94
CA ASN A 119 5.96 11.50 -2.55
C ASN A 119 6.07 11.69 -1.02
N LYS A 120 5.41 10.83 -0.23
CA LYS A 120 5.59 10.83 1.22
C LYS A 120 6.88 10.11 1.59
N THR A 121 7.50 10.58 2.63
CA THR A 121 8.73 9.99 3.18
C THR A 121 8.43 8.91 4.20
N SER A 122 9.36 7.98 4.37
CA SER A 122 9.30 6.98 5.45
C SER A 122 10.47 7.20 6.42
N PRO A 123 10.21 7.41 7.71
CA PRO A 123 11.28 7.53 8.71
C PRO A 123 11.88 6.16 9.07
N VAL A 124 11.31 5.06 8.56
CA VAL A 124 11.71 3.69 8.88
C VAL A 124 11.96 2.92 7.58
N GLN A 125 13.10 2.25 7.52
CA GLN A 125 13.39 1.24 6.51
C GLN A 125 13.12 -0.15 7.06
N VAL A 126 12.28 -0.92 6.36
CA VAL A 126 12.03 -2.33 6.66
C VAL A 126 12.81 -3.17 5.66
N VAL A 127 13.67 -4.06 6.15
CA VAL A 127 14.39 -5.03 5.34
C VAL A 127 13.91 -6.42 5.72
N VAL A 128 13.31 -7.14 4.78
CA VAL A 128 12.93 -8.54 4.96
C VAL A 128 14.01 -9.41 4.32
N LYS A 129 14.60 -10.30 5.11
CA LYS A 129 15.54 -11.32 4.62
C LYS A 129 14.93 -12.68 4.82
N GLU A 130 14.80 -13.43 3.75
CA GLU A 130 14.43 -14.83 3.82
C GLU A 130 15.68 -15.64 4.21
N THR A 131 15.62 -16.32 5.35
CA THR A 131 16.65 -17.23 5.82
C THR A 131 16.06 -18.63 5.88
N GLY A 132 15.96 -19.29 4.73
CA GLY A 132 15.50 -20.66 4.60
C GLY A 132 16.43 -21.41 3.67
N SER A 133 16.84 -22.61 4.05
CA SER A 133 17.41 -23.59 3.12
C SER A 133 16.27 -24.22 2.34
N SER A 134 16.28 -24.11 1.01
CA SER A 134 15.49 -24.94 0.10
C SER A 134 15.93 -26.39 0.20
#